data_71997c77f16665c94aed5f1b72e8c108
#
_entry.id   71997c77f16665c94aed5f1b72e8c108
#
_cell.length_a   1.000
_cell.length_b   1.000
_cell.length_c   1.000
_cell.angle_alpha   90.00
_cell.angle_beta   90.00
_cell.angle_gamma   90.00
#
_symmetry.space_group_name_H-M   'P 1'
#
loop_
_entity.id
_entity.type
_entity.pdbx_description
1 polymer ?
#
loop_
_entity_poly.entity_id
_entity_poly.type
_entity_poly.pdbx_seq_one_letter_code
_entity_poly.pdbx_strand_id
1 'polypeptide(L)'
;MKKTILLCAACIISMFASAQLLEVVSTRQLPIHSGEELKVAGFSPKGNYLLLTNDVNNGLIRYVLATGAMNTITDASGAGWAVKISEDGQCIVYRERYMETDQLMKHNIVKYDMSDQKKAIVAKSQRNLNQLVHANGANSVTINEDLHMMLVHNGKNIVLAPNGTNEAYNWASISPDGQKILYYVSGRGCYTCDLKGGNVQYIADHCRAPQWYDNNTIIGMHDEDDGKYLTASAIVAYNLQGQKQILVNKEMMAIYPYAAEGQIAFSTAGGEIYLMKVK
;
A
#
# COMPACT_ATOMS: atom_id res chain seq x y z
N MET A 1 49.16 47.60 29.40
CA MET A 1 48.78 46.16 29.44
C MET A 1 47.44 46.02 28.78
N LYS A 2 47.37 45.62 27.51
CA LYS A 2 46.10 45.34 26.79
C LYS A 2 45.80 43.85 26.93
N LYS A 3 44.67 43.49 27.56
CA LYS A 3 44.22 42.13 27.66
C LYS A 3 43.40 41.81 26.40
N THR A 4 43.93 40.94 25.56
CA THR A 4 43.23 40.38 24.40
C THR A 4 42.32 39.24 24.89
N ILE A 5 41.02 39.40 24.77
CA ILE A 5 40.04 38.34 25.06
C ILE A 5 39.88 37.53 23.76
N LEU A 6 40.33 36.28 23.79
CA LEU A 6 40.16 35.29 22.73
C LEU A 6 38.75 34.67 22.89
N LEU A 7 37.80 35.04 21.98
CA LEU A 7 36.46 34.43 21.95
C LEU A 7 36.57 33.17 21.12
N CYS A 8 36.60 31.98 21.72
CA CYS A 8 36.43 30.72 21.03
C CYS A 8 34.94 30.53 20.70
N ALA A 9 34.58 30.77 19.43
CA ALA A 9 33.27 30.34 18.90
C ALA A 9 33.31 28.84 18.67
N ALA A 10 32.70 28.08 19.59
CA ALA A 10 32.43 26.68 19.37
C ALA A 10 31.25 26.55 18.38
N CYS A 11 31.56 26.24 17.11
CA CYS A 11 30.55 25.80 16.15
C CYS A 11 30.00 24.44 16.59
N ILE A 12 28.85 24.43 17.22
CA ILE A 12 28.06 23.21 17.43
C ILE A 12 27.47 22.83 16.08
N ILE A 13 28.15 21.96 15.34
CA ILE A 13 27.57 21.28 14.18
C ILE A 13 26.60 20.26 14.77
N SER A 14 25.31 20.62 14.83
CA SER A 14 24.26 19.65 15.08
C SER A 14 24.18 18.72 13.86
N MET A 15 24.84 17.59 13.93
CA MET A 15 24.58 16.46 13.06
C MET A 15 23.15 16.01 13.36
N PHE A 16 22.20 16.40 12.50
CA PHE A 16 20.92 15.73 12.44
C PHE A 16 21.18 14.32 11.91
N ALA A 17 21.41 13.38 12.82
CA ALA A 17 21.32 11.98 12.49
C ALA A 17 19.85 11.76 12.10
N SER A 18 19.58 11.57 10.81
CA SER A 18 18.29 11.08 10.36
C SER A 18 18.02 9.78 11.11
N ALA A 19 17.01 9.75 11.95
CA ALA A 19 16.66 8.53 12.68
C ALA A 19 16.37 7.44 11.65
N GLN A 20 17.10 6.34 11.72
CA GLN A 20 16.83 5.18 10.89
C GLN A 20 15.49 4.60 11.33
N LEU A 21 14.49 4.59 10.43
CA LEU A 21 13.15 4.08 10.72
C LEU A 21 13.09 2.56 10.60
N LEU A 22 13.79 2.00 9.61
CA LEU A 22 13.89 0.57 9.34
C LEU A 22 15.34 0.23 8.96
N GLU A 23 15.88 -0.85 9.52
CA GLU A 23 17.17 -1.41 9.12
C GLU A 23 16.97 -2.40 7.97
N VAL A 24 17.51 -2.11 6.79
CA VAL A 24 17.54 -3.06 5.67
C VAL A 24 18.60 -4.11 5.93
N VAL A 25 18.17 -5.33 6.21
CA VAL A 25 19.07 -6.46 6.49
C VAL A 25 19.56 -7.13 5.21
N SER A 26 18.68 -7.34 4.25
CA SER A 26 19.00 -7.93 2.95
C SER A 26 17.92 -7.63 1.93
N THR A 27 18.30 -7.59 0.65
CA THR A 27 17.39 -7.52 -0.48
C THR A 27 17.79 -8.58 -1.50
N ARG A 28 16.82 -9.36 -1.99
CA ARG A 28 17.06 -10.38 -3.00
C ARG A 28 15.98 -10.35 -4.07
N GLN A 29 16.36 -10.58 -5.31
CA GLN A 29 15.44 -10.83 -6.40
C GLN A 29 14.81 -12.22 -6.25
N LEU A 30 13.52 -12.35 -6.49
CA LEU A 30 12.84 -13.63 -6.50
C LEU A 30 13.00 -14.30 -7.87
N PRO A 31 13.27 -15.63 -7.93
CA PRO A 31 13.42 -16.36 -9.19
C PRO A 31 12.05 -16.68 -9.79
N ILE A 32 11.34 -15.64 -10.20
CA ILE A 32 10.01 -15.78 -10.82
C ILE A 32 10.22 -15.81 -12.34
N HIS A 33 9.88 -16.94 -12.95
CA HIS A 33 9.95 -17.12 -14.40
C HIS A 33 8.50 -17.27 -14.90
N SER A 34 8.04 -16.32 -15.66
CA SER A 34 6.72 -16.34 -16.29
C SER A 34 6.85 -15.94 -17.75
N GLY A 35 5.85 -16.29 -18.59
CA GLY A 35 5.78 -15.87 -19.98
C GLY A 35 5.33 -14.42 -20.18
N GLU A 36 4.99 -13.72 -19.09
CA GLU A 36 4.55 -12.33 -19.08
C GLU A 36 5.19 -11.56 -17.90
N GLU A 37 5.20 -10.25 -17.99
CA GLU A 37 5.65 -9.40 -16.89
C GLU A 37 4.65 -9.45 -15.73
N LEU A 38 5.16 -9.76 -14.55
CA LEU A 38 4.38 -9.82 -13.31
C LEU A 38 4.82 -8.75 -12.34
N LYS A 39 3.87 -8.29 -11.53
CA LYS A 39 4.10 -7.37 -10.40
C LYS A 39 3.41 -7.86 -9.15
N VAL A 40 3.87 -7.38 -8.01
CA VAL A 40 3.24 -7.68 -6.72
C VAL A 40 1.88 -6.99 -6.65
N ALA A 41 0.83 -7.74 -6.33
CA ALA A 41 -0.53 -7.27 -6.09
C ALA A 41 -0.95 -7.37 -4.62
N GLY A 42 -0.19 -8.13 -3.81
CA GLY A 42 -0.44 -8.29 -2.39
C GLY A 42 0.62 -9.16 -1.72
N PHE A 43 0.75 -9.03 -0.40
CA PHE A 43 1.61 -9.84 0.43
C PHE A 43 0.79 -10.40 1.59
N SER A 44 0.87 -11.69 1.81
CA SER A 44 0.16 -12.31 2.93
C SER A 44 0.65 -11.76 4.26
N PRO A 45 -0.23 -11.49 5.24
CA PRO A 45 0.17 -10.88 6.51
C PRO A 45 1.28 -11.64 7.24
N LYS A 46 1.33 -12.97 7.10
CA LYS A 46 2.38 -13.84 7.67
C LYS A 46 3.66 -13.92 6.83
N GLY A 47 3.78 -13.17 5.75
CA GLY A 47 4.97 -13.14 4.92
C GLY A 47 5.31 -14.47 4.22
N ASN A 48 4.34 -15.36 3.97
CA ASN A 48 4.58 -16.70 3.42
C ASN A 48 4.23 -16.85 1.94
N TYR A 49 3.44 -15.94 1.35
CA TYR A 49 3.17 -15.91 -0.09
C TYR A 49 2.93 -14.50 -0.61
N LEU A 50 3.19 -14.28 -1.87
CA LEU A 50 2.81 -13.09 -2.63
C LEU A 50 1.60 -13.41 -3.53
N LEU A 51 0.79 -12.40 -3.78
CA LEU A 51 -0.12 -12.35 -4.90
C LEU A 51 0.56 -11.56 -6.02
N LEU A 52 0.56 -12.13 -7.21
CA LEU A 52 1.13 -11.54 -8.42
C LEU A 52 0.02 -11.31 -9.43
N THR A 53 0.20 -10.31 -10.27
CA THR A 53 -0.69 -9.98 -11.38
C THR A 53 0.13 -9.44 -12.55
N ASN A 54 -0.43 -9.39 -13.75
CA ASN A 54 0.27 -8.78 -14.86
C ASN A 54 0.24 -7.23 -14.81
N ASP A 55 0.89 -6.59 -15.76
CA ASP A 55 1.03 -5.13 -15.87
C ASP A 55 -0.30 -4.38 -15.90
N VAL A 56 -1.34 -4.95 -16.52
CA VAL A 56 -2.70 -4.39 -16.63
C VAL A 56 -3.66 -4.85 -15.52
N ASN A 57 -3.14 -5.50 -14.48
CA ASN A 57 -3.88 -6.04 -13.33
C ASN A 57 -4.90 -7.14 -13.67
N ASN A 58 -4.66 -7.90 -14.73
CA ASN A 58 -5.46 -9.08 -15.03
C ASN A 58 -4.83 -10.32 -14.41
N GLY A 59 -5.68 -11.21 -13.92
CA GLY A 59 -5.27 -12.42 -13.25
C GLY A 59 -4.74 -12.21 -11.83
N LEU A 60 -4.75 -13.29 -11.08
CA LEU A 60 -4.08 -13.42 -9.78
C LEU A 60 -3.36 -14.77 -9.71
N ILE A 61 -2.09 -14.72 -9.34
CA ILE A 61 -1.24 -15.88 -9.11
C ILE A 61 -0.72 -15.82 -7.68
N ARG A 62 -0.83 -16.92 -6.94
CA ARG A 62 -0.17 -17.09 -5.65
C ARG A 62 1.22 -17.63 -5.86
N TYR A 63 2.23 -16.92 -5.36
CA TYR A 63 3.62 -17.35 -5.31
C TYR A 63 4.02 -17.69 -3.88
N VAL A 64 4.35 -18.95 -3.59
CA VAL A 64 4.73 -19.44 -2.26
C VAL A 64 6.22 -19.21 -2.02
N LEU A 65 6.59 -18.35 -1.08
CA LEU A 65 7.98 -17.92 -0.85
C LEU A 65 8.93 -19.05 -0.45
N ALA A 66 8.44 -20.06 0.27
CA ALA A 66 9.28 -21.17 0.76
C ALA A 66 9.66 -22.15 -0.35
N THR A 67 8.80 -22.33 -1.37
CA THR A 67 8.96 -23.37 -2.41
C THR A 67 9.14 -22.82 -3.81
N GLY A 68 8.80 -21.54 -4.03
CA GLY A 68 8.72 -20.94 -5.36
C GLY A 68 7.52 -21.42 -6.20
N ALA A 69 6.60 -22.18 -5.60
CA ALA A 69 5.43 -22.69 -6.30
C ALA A 69 4.48 -21.55 -6.71
N MET A 70 4.00 -21.60 -7.94
CA MET A 70 3.05 -20.67 -8.53
C MET A 70 1.71 -21.38 -8.77
N ASN A 71 0.61 -20.80 -8.29
CA ASN A 71 -0.74 -21.33 -8.45
C ASN A 71 -1.67 -20.23 -8.92
N THR A 72 -2.26 -20.39 -10.09
CA THR A 72 -3.25 -19.44 -10.62
C THR A 72 -4.54 -19.52 -9.80
N ILE A 73 -4.97 -18.38 -9.28
CA ILE A 73 -6.26 -18.22 -8.58
C ILE A 73 -7.35 -17.88 -9.59
N THR A 74 -7.08 -16.96 -10.49
CA THR A 74 -8.04 -16.51 -11.52
C THR A 74 -7.30 -15.79 -12.66
N ASP A 75 -7.90 -15.83 -13.86
CA ASP A 75 -7.45 -15.05 -15.03
C ASP A 75 -8.34 -13.81 -15.26
N ALA A 76 -9.25 -13.51 -14.33
CA ALA A 76 -10.25 -12.47 -14.49
C ALA A 76 -9.62 -11.08 -14.64
N SER A 77 -10.23 -10.27 -15.51
CA SER A 77 -9.81 -8.88 -15.73
C SER A 77 -9.96 -8.05 -14.46
N GLY A 78 -8.94 -7.27 -14.13
CA GLY A 78 -8.92 -6.37 -12.98
C GLY A 78 -8.72 -7.05 -11.62
N ALA A 79 -8.51 -8.37 -11.57
CA ALA A 79 -8.38 -9.13 -10.32
C ALA A 79 -7.20 -8.68 -9.45
N GLY A 80 -6.09 -8.24 -10.06
CA GLY A 80 -4.90 -7.75 -9.36
C GLY A 80 -5.02 -6.32 -8.81
N TRP A 81 -6.09 -5.59 -9.13
CA TRP A 81 -6.22 -4.21 -8.70
C TRP A 81 -6.72 -4.11 -7.25
N ALA A 82 -5.84 -3.65 -6.35
CA ALA A 82 -6.14 -3.38 -4.94
C ALA A 82 -6.78 -4.56 -4.20
N VAL A 83 -6.35 -5.78 -4.52
CA VAL A 83 -6.78 -7.02 -3.86
C VAL A 83 -6.60 -6.93 -2.34
N LYS A 84 -7.48 -7.59 -1.59
CA LYS A 84 -7.41 -7.67 -0.13
C LYS A 84 -7.16 -9.11 0.30
N ILE A 85 -6.34 -9.25 1.34
CA ILE A 85 -6.03 -10.53 1.99
C ILE A 85 -6.51 -10.41 3.43
N SER A 86 -7.19 -11.44 3.95
CA SER A 86 -7.60 -11.50 5.36
C SER A 86 -6.38 -11.57 6.29
N GLU A 87 -6.54 -11.16 7.55
CA GLU A 87 -5.47 -11.14 8.56
C GLU A 87 -4.81 -12.51 8.78
N ASP A 88 -5.59 -13.59 8.68
CA ASP A 88 -5.08 -14.97 8.76
C ASP A 88 -4.42 -15.47 7.46
N GLY A 89 -4.52 -14.70 6.37
CA GLY A 89 -4.01 -15.05 5.04
C GLY A 89 -4.81 -16.14 4.32
N GLN A 90 -6.00 -16.54 4.82
CA GLN A 90 -6.76 -17.65 4.24
C GLN A 90 -7.84 -17.22 3.26
N CYS A 91 -8.16 -15.93 3.21
CA CYS A 91 -9.17 -15.40 2.32
C CYS A 91 -8.62 -14.26 1.48
N ILE A 92 -8.94 -14.28 0.20
CA ILE A 92 -8.61 -13.21 -0.75
C ILE A 92 -9.91 -12.62 -1.28
N VAL A 93 -10.01 -11.28 -1.30
CA VAL A 93 -11.12 -10.57 -1.92
C VAL A 93 -10.58 -9.74 -3.07
N TYR A 94 -11.13 -9.94 -4.24
CA TYR A 94 -10.74 -9.27 -5.46
C TYR A 94 -11.95 -8.89 -6.31
N ARG A 95 -11.75 -8.08 -7.34
CA ARG A 95 -12.77 -7.72 -8.31
C ARG A 95 -12.62 -8.50 -9.60
N GLU A 96 -13.72 -8.78 -10.26
CA GLU A 96 -13.75 -9.23 -11.65
C GLU A 96 -14.42 -8.15 -12.49
N ARG A 97 -13.67 -7.53 -13.38
CA ARG A 97 -14.14 -6.47 -14.26
C ARG A 97 -14.69 -7.05 -15.54
N TYR A 98 -15.85 -6.59 -15.96
CA TYR A 98 -16.47 -7.00 -17.22
C TYR A 98 -17.32 -5.88 -17.81
N MET A 99 -17.53 -5.99 -19.13
CA MET A 99 -18.46 -5.11 -19.86
C MET A 99 -19.83 -5.78 -19.90
N GLU A 100 -20.86 -5.08 -19.47
CA GLU A 100 -22.23 -5.60 -19.57
C GLU A 100 -22.89 -5.21 -20.91
N THR A 101 -24.09 -5.75 -21.18
CA THR A 101 -24.83 -5.52 -22.43
C THR A 101 -25.18 -4.05 -22.66
N ASP A 102 -25.26 -3.26 -21.60
CA ASP A 102 -25.47 -1.82 -21.62
C ASP A 102 -24.22 -1.00 -21.98
N GLN A 103 -23.12 -1.67 -22.35
CA GLN A 103 -21.80 -1.09 -22.61
C GLN A 103 -21.14 -0.39 -21.41
N LEU A 104 -21.63 -0.66 -20.22
CA LEU A 104 -21.05 -0.12 -18.99
C LEU A 104 -20.11 -1.11 -18.34
N MET A 105 -18.95 -0.59 -17.89
CA MET A 105 -18.00 -1.37 -17.10
C MET A 105 -18.57 -1.64 -15.72
N LYS A 106 -18.60 -2.90 -15.31
CA LYS A 106 -19.06 -3.36 -14.01
C LYS A 106 -18.05 -4.29 -13.36
N HIS A 107 -18.21 -4.49 -12.07
CA HIS A 107 -17.34 -5.32 -11.25
C HIS A 107 -18.16 -6.28 -10.40
N ASN A 108 -17.81 -7.55 -10.39
CA ASN A 108 -18.18 -8.45 -9.31
C ASN A 108 -17.11 -8.38 -8.22
N ILE A 109 -17.51 -8.47 -6.97
CA ILE A 109 -16.59 -8.67 -5.85
C ILE A 109 -16.62 -10.16 -5.53
N VAL A 110 -15.45 -10.79 -5.59
CA VAL A 110 -15.28 -12.23 -5.41
C VAL A 110 -14.43 -12.48 -4.16
N LYS A 111 -14.91 -13.36 -3.31
CA LYS A 111 -14.16 -13.98 -2.22
C LYS A 111 -13.60 -15.31 -2.71
N TYR A 112 -12.31 -15.54 -2.48
CA TYR A 112 -11.63 -16.81 -2.70
C TYR A 112 -11.11 -17.34 -1.38
N ASP A 113 -11.49 -18.55 -1.03
CA ASP A 113 -11.01 -19.27 0.15
C ASP A 113 -9.83 -20.14 -0.23
N MET A 114 -8.69 -19.94 0.47
CA MET A 114 -7.44 -20.64 0.18
C MET A 114 -7.46 -22.10 0.63
N SER A 115 -8.30 -22.45 1.61
CA SER A 115 -8.32 -23.78 2.22
C SER A 115 -9.02 -24.81 1.34
N ASP A 116 -10.13 -24.43 0.72
CA ASP A 116 -10.93 -25.31 -0.16
C ASP A 116 -10.94 -24.86 -1.63
N GLN A 117 -10.21 -23.77 -1.94
CA GLN A 117 -10.05 -23.16 -3.27
C GLN A 117 -11.37 -22.75 -3.91
N LYS A 118 -12.39 -22.44 -3.09
CA LYS A 118 -13.70 -22.03 -3.59
C LYS A 118 -13.80 -20.52 -3.79
N LYS A 119 -14.52 -20.17 -4.85
CA LYS A 119 -14.90 -18.81 -5.19
C LYS A 119 -16.36 -18.56 -4.84
N ALA A 120 -16.65 -17.40 -4.27
CA ALA A 120 -18.01 -16.94 -4.02
C ALA A 120 -18.14 -15.47 -4.46
N ILE A 121 -19.12 -15.14 -5.28
CA ILE A 121 -19.44 -13.76 -5.61
C ILE A 121 -20.19 -13.17 -4.41
N VAL A 122 -19.58 -12.19 -3.74
CA VAL A 122 -20.14 -11.51 -2.55
C VAL A 122 -20.91 -10.25 -2.90
N ALA A 123 -20.61 -9.61 -4.05
CA ALA A 123 -21.40 -8.53 -4.61
C ALA A 123 -21.31 -8.57 -6.15
N LYS A 124 -22.43 -8.26 -6.81
CA LYS A 124 -22.54 -8.26 -8.28
C LYS A 124 -22.73 -6.87 -8.85
N SER A 125 -22.28 -6.69 -10.08
CA SER A 125 -22.60 -5.55 -10.95
C SER A 125 -22.34 -4.19 -10.33
N GLN A 126 -21.27 -4.08 -9.51
CA GLN A 126 -20.90 -2.81 -8.90
C GLN A 126 -20.34 -1.87 -9.97
N ARG A 127 -20.89 -0.66 -10.05
CA ARG A 127 -20.33 0.46 -10.82
C ARG A 127 -19.45 1.31 -9.90
N ASN A 128 -18.52 2.07 -10.46
CA ASN A 128 -17.74 3.07 -9.73
C ASN A 128 -17.05 2.51 -8.45
N LEU A 129 -16.57 1.26 -8.55
CA LEU A 129 -15.89 0.62 -7.43
C LEU A 129 -14.50 1.23 -7.26
N ASN A 130 -14.37 2.28 -6.46
CA ASN A 130 -13.12 2.98 -6.20
C ASN A 130 -12.16 2.12 -5.38
N GLN A 131 -12.64 1.53 -4.29
CA GLN A 131 -11.82 0.73 -3.40
C GLN A 131 -12.61 -0.47 -2.85
N LEU A 132 -11.93 -1.62 -2.72
CA LEU A 132 -12.43 -2.73 -1.90
C LEU A 132 -12.30 -2.36 -0.42
N VAL A 133 -13.26 -2.79 0.40
CA VAL A 133 -13.27 -2.54 1.83
C VAL A 133 -11.99 -3.05 2.47
N HIS A 134 -11.33 -2.21 3.26
CA HIS A 134 -10.24 -2.62 4.14
C HIS A 134 -10.79 -2.81 5.55
N ALA A 135 -10.76 -4.04 6.04
CA ALA A 135 -11.25 -4.41 7.36
C ALA A 135 -10.09 -4.76 8.30
N ASN A 136 -10.24 -4.39 9.57
CA ASN A 136 -9.38 -4.83 10.68
C ASN A 136 -10.26 -5.02 11.92
N GLY A 137 -10.45 -6.25 12.35
CA GLY A 137 -11.37 -6.60 13.43
C GLY A 137 -12.81 -6.15 13.14
N ALA A 138 -13.40 -5.37 14.06
CA ALA A 138 -14.76 -4.84 13.92
C ALA A 138 -14.84 -3.53 13.10
N ASN A 139 -13.71 -3.02 12.63
CA ASN A 139 -13.62 -1.77 11.88
C ASN A 139 -13.42 -2.06 10.40
N SER A 140 -14.01 -1.23 9.53
CA SER A 140 -13.69 -1.26 8.12
C SER A 140 -13.78 0.13 7.52
N VAL A 141 -12.91 0.42 6.53
CA VAL A 141 -12.87 1.69 5.82
C VAL A 141 -12.92 1.44 4.31
N THR A 142 -13.59 2.31 3.60
CA THR A 142 -13.65 2.33 2.13
C THR A 142 -13.85 3.75 1.61
N ILE A 143 -13.69 3.94 0.31
CA ILE A 143 -14.02 5.17 -0.39
C ILE A 143 -15.26 4.90 -1.24
N ASN A 144 -16.31 5.69 -1.05
CA ASN A 144 -17.56 5.57 -1.79
C ASN A 144 -17.48 6.20 -3.21
N GLU A 145 -18.57 6.17 -3.94
CA GLU A 145 -18.65 6.72 -5.31
C GLU A 145 -18.38 8.22 -5.38
N ASP A 146 -18.75 8.97 -4.34
CA ASP A 146 -18.58 10.42 -4.23
C ASP A 146 -17.17 10.80 -3.70
N LEU A 147 -16.26 9.85 -3.62
CA LEU A 147 -14.91 10.03 -3.07
C LEU A 147 -14.90 10.45 -1.60
N HIS A 148 -15.93 10.06 -0.83
CA HIS A 148 -15.94 10.25 0.62
C HIS A 148 -15.39 9.02 1.32
N MET A 149 -14.69 9.23 2.44
CA MET A 149 -14.18 8.15 3.28
C MET A 149 -15.28 7.65 4.22
N MET A 150 -15.61 6.36 4.09
CA MET A 150 -16.65 5.68 4.87
C MET A 150 -16.01 4.75 5.88
N LEU A 151 -16.28 4.94 7.15
CA LEU A 151 -15.86 4.07 8.25
C LEU A 151 -17.06 3.31 8.80
N VAL A 152 -16.94 1.99 8.94
CA VAL A 152 -17.80 1.19 9.82
C VAL A 152 -17.05 0.97 11.12
N HIS A 153 -17.59 1.47 12.22
CA HIS A 153 -17.03 1.33 13.55
C HIS A 153 -18.14 0.95 14.54
N ASN A 154 -17.96 -0.15 15.28
CA ASN A 154 -18.99 -0.68 16.19
C ASN A 154 -20.36 -0.85 15.51
N GLY A 155 -20.40 -1.32 14.28
CA GLY A 155 -21.61 -1.54 13.48
C GLY A 155 -22.30 -0.26 12.97
N LYS A 156 -21.68 0.92 13.15
CA LYS A 156 -22.22 2.21 12.66
C LYS A 156 -21.44 2.69 11.45
N ASN A 157 -22.17 3.15 10.43
CA ASN A 157 -21.58 3.83 9.26
C ASN A 157 -21.32 5.30 9.59
N ILE A 158 -20.11 5.75 9.38
CA ILE A 158 -19.64 7.12 9.66
C ILE A 158 -18.97 7.66 8.41
N VAL A 159 -19.36 8.86 7.96
CA VAL A 159 -18.63 9.59 6.94
C VAL A 159 -17.53 10.39 7.65
N LEU A 160 -16.28 10.17 7.25
CA LEU A 160 -15.14 10.91 7.77
C LEU A 160 -14.64 11.91 6.72
N ALA A 161 -14.40 13.14 7.17
CA ALA A 161 -13.87 14.21 6.34
C ALA A 161 -12.76 14.99 7.10
N PRO A 162 -11.65 14.33 7.48
CA PRO A 162 -10.64 14.92 8.35
C PRO A 162 -9.96 16.16 7.73
N ASN A 163 -9.88 16.27 6.42
CA ASN A 163 -9.34 17.44 5.72
C ASN A 163 -10.44 18.38 5.16
N GLY A 164 -11.72 18.06 5.38
CA GLY A 164 -12.86 18.83 4.88
C GLY A 164 -13.79 18.01 3.99
N THR A 165 -15.07 18.44 3.94
CA THR A 165 -16.13 17.73 3.21
C THR A 165 -16.07 17.92 1.69
N ASN A 166 -15.30 18.90 1.21
CA ASN A 166 -15.12 19.18 -0.21
C ASN A 166 -13.87 18.50 -0.80
N GLU A 167 -13.15 17.72 0.00
CA GLU A 167 -11.95 17.01 -0.44
C GLU A 167 -12.33 15.66 -1.05
N ALA A 168 -11.57 15.26 -2.06
CA ALA A 168 -11.67 13.95 -2.69
C ALA A 168 -10.70 12.98 -2.02
N TYR A 169 -11.24 11.94 -1.36
CA TYR A 169 -10.46 10.87 -0.76
C TYR A 169 -10.34 9.71 -1.75
N ASN A 170 -9.14 9.29 -2.09
CA ASN A 170 -8.95 8.30 -3.16
C ASN A 170 -8.65 6.89 -2.62
N TRP A 171 -8.15 6.80 -1.41
CA TRP A 171 -7.73 5.55 -0.81
C TRP A 171 -7.67 5.67 0.71
N ALA A 172 -7.98 4.59 1.45
CA ALA A 172 -7.88 4.53 2.89
C ALA A 172 -7.58 3.10 3.39
N SER A 173 -6.84 2.99 4.51
CA SER A 173 -6.62 1.74 5.23
C SER A 173 -6.50 1.97 6.74
N ILE A 174 -6.88 0.95 7.51
CA ILE A 174 -6.79 0.97 8.97
C ILE A 174 -5.41 0.44 9.37
N SER A 175 -4.80 1.03 10.42
CA SER A 175 -3.54 0.57 11.01
C SER A 175 -3.65 -0.84 11.59
N PRO A 176 -2.54 -1.59 11.76
CA PRO A 176 -2.58 -2.94 12.32
C PRO A 176 -3.22 -3.02 13.73
N ASP A 177 -3.07 -1.99 14.58
CA ASP A 177 -3.71 -1.90 15.90
C ASP A 177 -5.18 -1.47 15.86
N GLY A 178 -5.72 -1.16 14.66
CA GLY A 178 -7.11 -0.74 14.48
C GLY A 178 -7.43 0.67 15.00
N GLN A 179 -6.43 1.51 15.34
CA GLN A 179 -6.64 2.79 16.01
C GLN A 179 -6.55 4.01 15.08
N LYS A 180 -5.92 3.86 13.91
CA LYS A 180 -5.64 4.95 12.97
C LYS A 180 -6.11 4.58 11.56
N ILE A 181 -6.35 5.60 10.76
CA ILE A 181 -6.63 5.49 9.34
C ILE A 181 -5.53 6.23 8.59
N LEU A 182 -4.88 5.54 7.65
CA LEU A 182 -4.01 6.13 6.63
C LEU A 182 -4.85 6.35 5.38
N TYR A 183 -4.77 7.53 4.78
CA TYR A 183 -5.60 7.88 3.62
C TYR A 183 -4.88 8.86 2.70
N TYR A 184 -5.35 8.94 1.46
CA TYR A 184 -4.84 9.85 0.44
C TYR A 184 -5.90 10.86 0.03
N VAL A 185 -5.53 12.14 0.07
CA VAL A 185 -6.36 13.25 -0.41
C VAL A 185 -5.85 13.69 -1.78
N SER A 186 -6.72 13.74 -2.76
CA SER A 186 -6.39 14.11 -4.14
C SER A 186 -5.69 15.48 -4.21
N GLY A 187 -4.54 15.52 -4.86
CA GLY A 187 -3.73 16.74 -5.01
C GLY A 187 -3.06 17.25 -3.73
N ARG A 188 -3.20 16.55 -2.58
CA ARG A 188 -2.64 16.99 -1.29
C ARG A 188 -1.70 15.98 -0.62
N GLY A 189 -1.77 14.69 -1.00
CA GLY A 189 -0.89 13.65 -0.48
C GLY A 189 -1.51 12.74 0.58
N CYS A 190 -0.62 12.09 1.35
CA CYS A 190 -0.96 11.12 2.39
C CYS A 190 -1.08 11.76 3.76
N TYR A 191 -2.08 11.28 4.52
CA TYR A 191 -2.37 11.71 5.88
C TYR A 191 -2.74 10.52 6.75
N THR A 192 -2.68 10.71 8.07
CA THR A 192 -3.31 9.81 9.04
C THR A 192 -4.29 10.58 9.91
N CYS A 193 -5.31 9.88 10.44
CA CYS A 193 -6.20 10.39 11.48
C CYS A 193 -6.60 9.27 12.43
N ASP A 194 -7.27 9.60 13.54
CA ASP A 194 -7.93 8.62 14.39
C ASP A 194 -9.27 8.15 13.79
N LEU A 195 -9.95 7.18 14.43
CA LEU A 195 -11.25 6.65 13.97
C LEU A 195 -12.41 7.66 14.06
N LYS A 196 -12.18 8.85 14.65
CA LYS A 196 -13.17 9.93 14.70
C LYS A 196 -12.90 11.01 13.66
N GLY A 197 -11.83 10.86 12.85
CA GLY A 197 -11.37 11.87 11.90
C GLY A 197 -10.59 13.01 12.54
N GLY A 198 -10.22 12.90 13.83
CA GLY A 198 -9.36 13.83 14.54
C GLY A 198 -7.87 13.46 14.47
N ASN A 199 -7.02 14.24 15.15
CA ASN A 199 -5.57 14.00 15.20
C ASN A 199 -4.91 13.83 13.82
N VAL A 200 -5.31 14.69 12.88
CA VAL A 200 -4.83 14.66 11.50
C VAL A 200 -3.34 14.98 11.45
N GLN A 201 -2.58 14.09 10.81
CA GLN A 201 -1.15 14.26 10.60
C GLN A 201 -0.85 14.14 9.10
N TYR A 202 -0.12 15.08 8.55
CA TYR A 202 0.41 15.02 7.20
C TYR A 202 1.64 14.13 7.16
N ILE A 203 1.71 13.22 6.20
CA ILE A 203 2.83 12.27 6.04
C ILE A 203 3.73 12.69 4.88
N ALA A 204 3.19 12.83 3.68
CA ALA A 204 3.93 13.22 2.49
C ALA A 204 2.99 13.60 1.33
N ASP A 205 3.47 14.43 0.42
CA ASP A 205 2.82 14.77 -0.84
C ASP A 205 2.95 13.64 -1.89
N HIS A 206 4.15 13.11 -2.05
CA HIS A 206 4.47 12.01 -2.97
C HIS A 206 4.65 10.70 -2.20
N CYS A 207 3.54 10.03 -1.88
CA CYS A 207 3.53 8.70 -1.28
C CYS A 207 2.45 7.86 -1.98
N ARG A 208 2.77 7.27 -3.12
CA ARG A 208 1.85 6.39 -3.87
C ARG A 208 1.90 4.97 -3.33
N ALA A 209 0.80 4.23 -3.53
CA ALA A 209 0.61 2.86 -3.03
C ALA A 209 1.02 2.69 -1.55
N PRO A 210 0.58 3.60 -0.63
CA PRO A 210 1.00 3.58 0.75
C PRO A 210 0.48 2.33 1.46
N GLN A 211 1.32 1.77 2.36
CA GLN A 211 1.01 0.60 3.17
C GLN A 211 1.46 0.84 4.61
N TRP A 212 0.70 0.36 5.57
CA TRP A 212 1.20 0.22 6.93
C TRP A 212 2.29 -0.86 6.97
N TYR A 213 3.47 -0.54 7.49
CA TYR A 213 4.46 -1.54 7.88
C TYR A 213 4.18 -2.02 9.30
N ASP A 214 3.95 -1.07 10.21
CA ASP A 214 3.50 -1.27 11.59
C ASP A 214 2.58 -0.11 12.01
N ASN A 215 2.30 0.04 13.33
CA ASN A 215 1.40 1.08 13.84
C ASN A 215 1.96 2.52 13.75
N ASN A 216 3.24 2.68 13.42
CA ASN A 216 3.94 3.97 13.43
C ASN A 216 4.74 4.24 12.14
N THR A 217 4.88 3.21 11.30
CA THR A 217 5.69 3.26 10.07
C THR A 217 4.83 2.95 8.84
N ILE A 218 4.94 3.80 7.85
CA ILE A 218 4.27 3.69 6.56
C ILE A 218 5.35 3.51 5.50
N ILE A 219 5.14 2.61 4.55
CA ILE A 219 5.97 2.48 3.35
C ILE A 219 5.18 2.92 2.12
N GLY A 220 5.85 3.45 1.11
CA GLY A 220 5.21 3.85 -0.14
C GLY A 220 6.21 4.08 -1.26
N MET A 221 5.69 4.38 -2.44
CA MET A 221 6.49 4.84 -3.57
C MET A 221 6.67 6.36 -3.50
N HIS A 222 7.90 6.80 -3.76
CA HIS A 222 8.19 8.20 -4.10
C HIS A 222 8.65 8.22 -5.54
N ASP A 223 7.76 8.58 -6.43
CA ASP A 223 7.95 8.52 -7.86
C ASP A 223 8.04 9.92 -8.50
N GLU A 224 8.76 9.99 -9.60
CA GLU A 224 8.89 11.17 -10.48
C GLU A 224 8.39 10.76 -11.86
N ASP A 225 7.68 11.64 -12.56
CA ASP A 225 7.25 11.44 -13.94
C ASP A 225 7.47 12.70 -14.79
N ASP A 226 7.53 12.54 -16.10
CA ASP A 226 7.63 13.63 -17.07
C ASP A 226 6.26 14.07 -17.62
N GLY A 227 5.17 13.63 -16.97
CA GLY A 227 3.79 13.84 -17.40
C GLY A 227 3.28 12.72 -18.33
N LYS A 228 4.14 11.79 -18.76
CA LYS A 228 3.80 10.66 -19.63
C LYS A 228 4.34 9.33 -19.11
N TYR A 229 5.58 9.32 -18.66
CA TYR A 229 6.28 8.12 -18.21
C TYR A 229 6.86 8.32 -16.82
N LEU A 230 6.90 7.22 -16.05
CA LEU A 230 7.65 7.16 -14.81
C LEU A 230 9.14 7.28 -15.12
N THR A 231 9.81 8.28 -14.57
CA THR A 231 11.24 8.56 -14.81
C THR A 231 12.12 8.13 -13.65
N ALA A 232 11.56 8.07 -12.44
CA ALA A 232 12.23 7.57 -11.24
C ALA A 232 11.21 7.05 -10.23
N SER A 233 11.58 6.04 -9.43
CA SER A 233 10.74 5.56 -8.33
C SER A 233 11.58 4.91 -7.24
N ALA A 234 11.39 5.35 -6.00
CA ALA A 234 12.02 4.85 -4.79
C ALA A 234 11.00 4.22 -3.85
N ILE A 235 11.42 3.23 -3.05
CA ILE A 235 10.63 2.79 -1.88
C ILE A 235 11.10 3.60 -0.67
N VAL A 236 10.17 4.21 0.01
CA VAL A 236 10.43 5.11 1.15
C VAL A 236 9.62 4.65 2.36
N ALA A 237 10.24 4.69 3.53
CA ALA A 237 9.55 4.59 4.82
C ALA A 237 9.31 5.99 5.39
N TYR A 238 8.16 6.18 6.02
CA TYR A 238 7.77 7.40 6.74
C TYR A 238 7.32 7.03 8.15
N ASN A 239 7.69 7.85 9.13
CA ASN A 239 7.02 7.78 10.43
C ASN A 239 5.79 8.71 10.45
N LEU A 240 5.03 8.68 11.55
CA LEU A 240 3.83 9.52 11.68
C LEU A 240 4.12 11.03 11.78
N GLN A 241 5.36 11.45 11.97
CA GLN A 241 5.81 12.84 11.95
C GLN A 241 6.29 13.29 10.56
N GLY A 242 6.15 12.45 9.52
CA GLY A 242 6.56 12.75 8.16
C GLY A 242 8.08 12.68 7.93
N GLN A 243 8.86 12.17 8.89
CA GLN A 243 10.27 11.88 8.65
C GLN A 243 10.39 10.72 7.70
N LYS A 244 11.28 10.82 6.70
CA LYS A 244 11.42 9.82 5.64
C LYS A 244 12.80 9.17 5.64
N GLN A 245 12.82 7.90 5.23
CA GLN A 245 14.03 7.13 4.94
C GLN A 245 13.86 6.43 3.59
N ILE A 246 14.84 6.57 2.69
CA ILE A 246 14.87 5.82 1.44
C ILE A 246 15.34 4.41 1.73
N LEU A 247 14.52 3.40 1.39
CA LEU A 247 14.83 1.98 1.53
C LEU A 247 15.39 1.39 0.23
N VAL A 248 14.88 1.85 -0.92
CA VAL A 248 15.34 1.49 -2.27
C VAL A 248 15.54 2.76 -3.07
N ASN A 249 16.70 2.91 -3.67
CA ASN A 249 17.05 4.08 -4.47
C ASN A 249 16.19 4.18 -5.73
N LYS A 250 16.02 5.41 -6.21
CA LYS A 250 15.13 5.73 -7.34
C LYS A 250 15.58 5.15 -8.68
N GLU A 251 16.88 4.90 -8.86
CA GLU A 251 17.46 4.31 -10.07
C GLU A 251 16.96 2.86 -10.32
N MET A 252 16.50 2.20 -9.27
CA MET A 252 15.94 0.86 -9.36
C MET A 252 14.52 0.82 -9.91
N MET A 253 13.87 1.97 -10.07
CA MET A 253 12.49 2.09 -10.55
C MET A 253 11.53 1.18 -9.76
N ALA A 254 11.68 1.14 -8.44
CA ALA A 254 10.92 0.26 -7.54
C ALA A 254 9.49 0.75 -7.34
N ILE A 255 8.51 -0.15 -7.51
CA ILE A 255 7.08 0.16 -7.51
C ILE A 255 6.29 -0.84 -6.66
N TYR A 256 5.12 -0.42 -6.19
CA TYR A 256 4.12 -1.25 -5.48
C TYR A 256 4.70 -2.03 -4.29
N PRO A 257 5.18 -1.34 -3.23
CA PRO A 257 5.64 -2.00 -2.03
C PRO A 257 4.46 -2.57 -1.23
N TYR A 258 4.66 -3.79 -0.69
CA TYR A 258 3.76 -4.44 0.25
C TYR A 258 4.56 -4.95 1.44
N ALA A 259 4.06 -4.71 2.66
CA ALA A 259 4.71 -5.09 3.92
C ALA A 259 4.05 -6.31 4.56
N ALA A 260 4.86 -7.17 5.17
CA ALA A 260 4.42 -8.26 6.04
C ALA A 260 5.59 -8.74 6.93
N GLU A 261 5.34 -8.90 8.23
CA GLU A 261 6.25 -9.56 9.21
C GLU A 261 7.77 -9.35 8.99
N GLY A 262 8.23 -8.11 9.07
CA GLY A 262 9.66 -7.79 8.91
C GLY A 262 10.18 -7.92 7.48
N GLN A 263 9.29 -7.91 6.50
CA GLN A 263 9.61 -8.02 5.08
C GLN A 263 8.84 -6.98 4.26
N ILE A 264 9.45 -6.57 3.15
CA ILE A 264 8.81 -5.72 2.14
C ILE A 264 9.03 -6.39 0.78
N ALA A 265 7.94 -6.68 0.07
CA ALA A 265 7.99 -7.13 -1.32
C ALA A 265 7.68 -5.95 -2.24
N PHE A 266 8.39 -5.84 -3.36
CA PHE A 266 8.15 -4.80 -4.35
C PHE A 266 8.52 -5.28 -5.75
N SER A 267 7.99 -4.62 -6.76
CA SER A 267 8.34 -4.84 -8.16
C SER A 267 9.25 -3.72 -8.66
N THR A 268 9.89 -3.91 -9.81
CA THR A 268 10.48 -2.83 -10.60
C THR A 268 9.63 -2.54 -11.83
N ALA A 269 9.84 -1.41 -12.47
CA ALA A 269 9.22 -1.10 -13.76
C ALA A 269 9.69 -2.04 -14.89
N GLY A 270 10.77 -2.79 -14.68
CA GLY A 270 11.27 -3.84 -15.58
C GLY A 270 10.66 -5.22 -15.36
N GLY A 271 9.72 -5.37 -14.39
CA GLY A 271 9.03 -6.63 -14.11
C GLY A 271 9.75 -7.56 -13.13
N GLU A 272 10.92 -7.16 -12.59
CA GLU A 272 11.59 -7.93 -11.53
C GLU A 272 10.86 -7.76 -10.21
N ILE A 273 10.82 -8.83 -9.41
CA ILE A 273 10.21 -8.83 -8.08
C ILE A 273 11.27 -9.09 -7.03
N TYR A 274 11.27 -8.26 -6.00
CA TYR A 274 12.24 -8.31 -4.91
C TYR A 274 11.58 -8.55 -3.57
N LEU A 275 12.30 -9.23 -2.69
CA LEU A 275 11.96 -9.39 -1.28
C LEU A 275 13.09 -8.79 -0.44
N MET A 276 12.75 -7.80 0.39
CA MET A 276 13.62 -7.13 1.34
C MET A 276 13.28 -7.62 2.75
N LYS A 277 14.29 -7.95 3.54
CA LYS A 277 14.14 -8.16 4.98
C LYS A 277 14.52 -6.88 5.70
N VAL A 278 13.70 -6.48 6.67
CA VAL A 278 13.89 -5.27 7.47
C VAL A 278 13.68 -5.56 8.96
N LYS A 279 14.27 -4.73 9.81
CA LYS A 279 14.11 -4.74 11.27
C LYS A 279 13.68 -3.37 11.76
#